data_bea95f75168afbbc489916a853a2a2aa
#
_entry.id   bea95f75168afbbc489916a853a2a2aa
#
_cell.length_a   1.000
_cell.length_b   1.000
_cell.length_c   1.000
_cell.angle_alpha   90.00
_cell.angle_beta   90.00
_cell.angle_gamma   90.00
#
_symmetry.space_group_name_H-M   'P 1'
#
loop_
_entity.id
_entity.type
_entity.pdbx_description
1 polymer ?
#
loop_
_entity_poly.entity_id
_entity_poly.type
_entity_poly.pdbx_seq_one_letter_code
_entity_poly.pdbx_strand_id
1 'polypeptide(L)'
;ESFEPGLLVWTAGVVAHPSAKAFGLPQDDRGRVTTRADLRVHNNGEIVPDVWSAGDVAAVPDLSGGGVGGFCVPNAQHAVRQAKRLAKNIVAELRGEEPIEYVHKNAGAVAGLGLYNGVFQKGKFAMRGFPAWVAHRGYHGLAMPTWERKLRVFGDWTGGFFLRREIASLALGRPRDIFQEYALRPKARTRVEEPPAEGATPAPVAVETKATPKPRAKAKPKAAATTE
;
A
#
# COMPACT_ATOMS: atom_id res chain seq x y z
N GLU A 1 36.04 -5.51 13.95
CA GLU A 1 36.49 -5.91 12.60
C GLU A 1 35.93 -4.89 11.60
N SER A 2 36.78 -4.36 10.74
CA SER A 2 36.40 -3.48 9.64
C SER A 2 36.43 -4.27 8.33
N PHE A 3 35.43 -4.10 7.48
CA PHE A 3 35.35 -4.70 6.15
C PHE A 3 35.44 -3.61 5.09
N GLU A 4 36.16 -3.84 4.03
CA GLU A 4 36.21 -2.98 2.84
C GLU A 4 35.44 -3.66 1.69
N PRO A 5 34.10 -3.58 1.64
CA PRO A 5 33.32 -4.22 0.59
C PRO A 5 33.41 -3.42 -0.71
N GLY A 6 33.58 -4.12 -1.82
CA GLY A 6 33.47 -3.51 -3.16
C GLY A 6 32.04 -3.11 -3.53
N LEU A 7 31.05 -3.73 -2.90
CA LEU A 7 29.61 -3.45 -3.05
C LEU A 7 28.89 -3.74 -1.74
N LEU A 8 28.04 -2.81 -1.30
CA LEU A 8 27.11 -2.99 -0.19
C LEU A 8 25.68 -2.99 -0.73
N VAL A 9 24.96 -4.10 -0.49
CA VAL A 9 23.53 -4.22 -0.83
C VAL A 9 22.73 -4.21 0.46
N TRP A 10 21.94 -3.14 0.68
CA TRP A 10 21.10 -2.99 1.85
C TRP A 10 19.69 -3.55 1.61
N THR A 11 19.31 -4.60 2.35
CA THR A 11 18.02 -5.29 2.22
C THR A 11 17.29 -5.40 3.56
N ALA A 12 17.41 -4.38 4.42
CA ALA A 12 16.90 -4.42 5.79
C ALA A 12 15.36 -4.34 5.92
N GLY A 13 14.62 -4.43 4.81
CA GLY A 13 13.16 -4.41 4.80
C GLY A 13 12.58 -2.99 4.77
N VAL A 14 11.31 -2.88 5.18
CA VAL A 14 10.54 -1.64 5.18
C VAL A 14 9.92 -1.39 6.54
N VAL A 15 9.69 -0.12 6.84
CA VAL A 15 8.95 0.35 8.02
C VAL A 15 7.76 1.19 7.58
N ALA A 16 6.78 1.37 8.46
CA ALA A 16 5.66 2.26 8.20
C ALA A 16 6.16 3.68 7.92
N HIS A 17 5.56 4.34 6.91
CA HIS A 17 5.98 5.68 6.53
C HIS A 17 5.69 6.68 7.67
N PRO A 18 6.60 7.64 7.94
CA PRO A 18 6.42 8.60 9.04
C PRO A 18 5.13 9.42 8.98
N SER A 19 4.52 9.56 7.79
CA SER A 19 3.21 10.22 7.64
C SER A 19 2.10 9.53 8.42
N ALA A 20 2.23 8.25 8.76
CA ALA A 20 1.25 7.54 9.60
C ALA A 20 1.11 8.18 10.98
N LYS A 21 2.17 8.81 11.52
CA LYS A 21 2.11 9.57 12.76
C LYS A 21 1.24 10.84 12.67
N ALA A 22 1.16 11.45 11.49
CA ALA A 22 0.40 12.68 11.27
C ALA A 22 -1.12 12.48 11.44
N PHE A 23 -1.60 11.25 11.36
CA PHE A 23 -3.01 10.93 11.58
C PHE A 23 -3.40 10.85 13.06
N GLY A 24 -2.43 10.87 13.99
CA GLY A 24 -2.71 10.77 15.43
C GLY A 24 -3.30 9.43 15.87
N LEU A 25 -3.20 8.39 15.03
CA LEU A 25 -3.73 7.06 15.33
C LEU A 25 -2.78 6.26 16.23
N PRO A 26 -3.29 5.34 17.05
CA PRO A 26 -2.50 4.43 17.86
C PRO A 26 -1.55 3.60 16.98
N GLN A 27 -0.30 3.48 17.40
CA GLN A 27 0.76 2.79 16.64
C GLN A 27 1.53 1.83 17.55
N ASP A 28 2.05 0.77 16.94
CA ASP A 28 3.03 -0.09 17.59
C ASP A 28 4.47 0.49 17.56
N ASP A 29 5.42 -0.19 18.16
CA ASP A 29 6.84 0.22 18.24
C ASP A 29 7.51 0.34 16.87
N ARG A 30 6.91 -0.25 15.82
CA ARG A 30 7.37 -0.17 14.43
C ARG A 30 6.68 0.94 13.64
N GLY A 31 5.83 1.74 14.27
CA GLY A 31 5.07 2.82 13.65
C GLY A 31 3.88 2.35 12.81
N ARG A 32 3.45 1.09 12.94
CA ARG A 32 2.26 0.57 12.28
C ARG A 32 1.02 0.89 13.10
N VAL A 33 -0.07 1.23 12.43
CA VAL A 33 -1.36 1.47 13.08
C VAL A 33 -1.86 0.18 13.74
N THR A 34 -2.20 0.23 15.03
CA THR A 34 -2.70 -0.94 15.77
C THR A 34 -4.13 -1.28 15.35
N THR A 35 -4.37 -2.54 14.95
CA THR A 35 -5.67 -3.02 14.52
C THR A 35 -6.07 -4.30 15.22
N ARG A 36 -7.38 -4.51 15.37
CA ARG A 36 -7.93 -5.82 15.70
C ARG A 36 -7.86 -6.74 14.47
N ALA A 37 -8.14 -8.01 14.67
CA ALA A 37 -8.20 -8.98 13.58
C ALA A 37 -9.30 -8.66 12.54
N ASP A 38 -10.33 -7.94 12.93
CA ASP A 38 -11.40 -7.45 12.06
C ASP A 38 -11.03 -6.18 11.26
N LEU A 39 -9.81 -5.67 11.45
CA LEU A 39 -9.23 -4.49 10.79
C LEU A 39 -9.69 -3.13 11.33
N ARG A 40 -10.48 -3.09 12.40
CA ARG A 40 -10.78 -1.85 13.11
C ARG A 40 -9.55 -1.38 13.89
N VAL A 41 -9.29 -0.08 13.86
CA VAL A 41 -8.22 0.53 14.66
C VAL A 41 -8.61 0.50 16.13
N HIS A 42 -7.66 0.21 17.01
CA HIS A 42 -7.91 0.24 18.45
C HIS A 42 -6.76 0.88 19.22
N ASN A 43 -7.08 1.47 20.36
CA ASN A 43 -6.15 1.94 21.37
C ASN A 43 -6.30 1.08 22.62
N ASN A 44 -5.29 0.27 22.96
CA ASN A 44 -5.30 -0.61 24.14
C ASN A 44 -6.57 -1.48 24.28
N GLY A 45 -7.12 -1.94 23.14
CA GLY A 45 -8.33 -2.76 23.10
C GLY A 45 -9.64 -1.99 22.86
N GLU A 46 -9.68 -0.69 23.09
CA GLU A 46 -10.81 0.16 22.80
C GLU A 46 -10.83 0.53 21.30
N ILE A 47 -11.96 0.30 20.63
CA ILE A 47 -12.10 0.58 19.19
C ILE A 47 -12.16 2.09 18.97
N VAL A 48 -11.37 2.58 18.02
CA VAL A 48 -11.49 3.94 17.49
C VAL A 48 -12.65 3.95 16.50
N PRO A 49 -13.74 4.67 16.76
CA PRO A 49 -14.94 4.65 15.91
C PRO A 49 -14.62 5.08 14.47
N ASP A 50 -15.22 4.41 13.50
CA ASP A 50 -15.15 4.74 12.06
C ASP A 50 -13.74 4.72 11.45
N VAL A 51 -12.75 4.13 12.14
CA VAL A 51 -11.37 4.09 11.67
C VAL A 51 -10.91 2.65 11.42
N TRP A 52 -10.41 2.42 10.22
CA TRP A 52 -9.94 1.13 9.74
C TRP A 52 -8.54 1.23 9.17
N SER A 53 -7.77 0.16 9.29
CA SER A 53 -6.43 0.10 8.67
C SER A 53 -6.14 -1.30 8.17
N ALA A 54 -5.38 -1.40 7.05
CA ALA A 54 -5.00 -2.65 6.42
C ALA A 54 -3.69 -2.51 5.64
N GLY A 55 -3.07 -3.64 5.28
CA GLY A 55 -1.82 -3.69 4.53
C GLY A 55 -0.60 -3.44 5.40
N ASP A 56 0.49 -3.04 4.76
CA ASP A 56 1.81 -2.96 5.40
C ASP A 56 1.91 -1.88 6.50
N VAL A 57 1.01 -0.90 6.46
CA VAL A 57 0.93 0.16 7.47
C VAL A 57 0.18 -0.27 8.73
N ALA A 58 -0.53 -1.41 8.70
CA ALA A 58 -1.35 -1.92 9.80
C ALA A 58 -0.67 -3.07 10.54
N ALA A 59 -0.76 -3.07 11.87
CA ALA A 59 -0.34 -4.18 12.72
C ALA A 59 -1.50 -5.17 12.90
N VAL A 60 -1.84 -5.92 11.83
CA VAL A 60 -2.95 -6.87 11.84
C VAL A 60 -2.54 -8.17 12.51
N PRO A 61 -3.24 -8.64 13.57
CA PRO A 61 -2.96 -9.93 14.19
C PRO A 61 -3.04 -11.10 13.21
N ASP A 62 -2.11 -12.04 13.28
CA ASP A 62 -2.13 -13.25 12.48
C ASP A 62 -2.79 -14.41 13.25
N LEU A 63 -4.05 -14.64 13.01
CA LEU A 63 -4.82 -15.73 13.62
C LEU A 63 -4.48 -17.10 13.02
N SER A 64 -3.68 -17.16 11.95
CA SER A 64 -3.20 -18.43 11.36
C SER A 64 -1.93 -18.98 12.03
N GLY A 65 -1.29 -18.18 12.89
CA GLY A 65 -0.10 -18.55 13.65
C GLY A 65 1.21 -18.60 12.85
N GLY A 66 1.21 -18.11 11.60
CA GLY A 66 2.40 -18.08 10.74
C GLY A 66 3.17 -16.77 10.74
N GLY A 67 2.66 -15.75 11.42
CA GLY A 67 3.23 -14.40 11.42
C GLY A 67 4.36 -14.22 12.42
N VAL A 68 5.28 -13.30 12.11
CA VAL A 68 6.38 -12.95 13.00
C VAL A 68 5.88 -12.00 14.10
N GLY A 69 6.08 -12.37 15.36
CA GLY A 69 5.62 -11.58 16.50
C GLY A 69 4.10 -11.53 16.65
N GLY A 70 3.37 -12.50 16.09
CA GLY A 70 1.91 -12.58 16.18
C GLY A 70 1.16 -11.72 15.18
N PHE A 71 1.86 -11.08 14.23
CA PHE A 71 1.27 -10.21 13.22
C PHE A 71 1.44 -10.75 11.80
N CYS A 72 0.52 -10.39 10.92
CA CYS A 72 0.63 -10.66 9.50
C CYS A 72 1.93 -10.07 8.92
N VAL A 73 2.59 -10.84 8.05
CA VAL A 73 3.79 -10.37 7.35
C VAL A 73 3.43 -9.24 6.38
N PRO A 74 4.15 -8.11 6.38
CA PRO A 74 3.92 -7.02 5.42
C PRO A 74 4.27 -7.49 4.01
N ASN A 75 3.26 -7.77 3.22
CA ASN A 75 3.39 -8.15 1.81
C ASN A 75 2.07 -7.95 1.05
N ALA A 76 2.16 -7.88 -0.27
CA ALA A 76 1.00 -7.70 -1.15
C ALA A 76 -0.05 -8.82 -1.01
N GLN A 77 0.36 -10.02 -0.63
CA GLN A 77 -0.55 -11.15 -0.44
C GLN A 77 -1.55 -10.87 0.69
N HIS A 78 -1.07 -10.40 1.84
CA HIS A 78 -1.91 -9.98 2.95
C HIS A 78 -2.66 -8.69 2.63
N ALA A 79 -1.97 -7.66 2.11
CA ALA A 79 -2.56 -6.35 1.82
C ALA A 79 -3.82 -6.45 0.93
N VAL A 80 -3.74 -7.18 -0.19
CA VAL A 80 -4.88 -7.35 -1.11
C VAL A 80 -6.05 -8.09 -0.48
N ARG A 81 -5.79 -9.11 0.35
CA ARG A 81 -6.83 -9.89 1.02
C ARG A 81 -7.46 -9.13 2.18
N GLN A 82 -6.65 -8.42 2.94
CA GLN A 82 -7.11 -7.52 3.99
C GLN A 82 -7.99 -6.41 3.40
N ALA A 83 -7.61 -5.78 2.29
CA ALA A 83 -8.42 -4.76 1.62
C ALA A 83 -9.81 -5.30 1.21
N LYS A 84 -9.87 -6.54 0.70
CA LYS A 84 -11.15 -7.18 0.36
C LYS A 84 -12.01 -7.49 1.59
N ARG A 85 -11.39 -7.90 2.70
CA ARG A 85 -12.09 -8.13 3.99
C ARG A 85 -12.55 -6.82 4.57
N LEU A 86 -11.70 -5.81 4.60
CA LEU A 86 -11.98 -4.48 5.08
C LEU A 86 -13.19 -3.86 4.39
N ALA A 87 -13.25 -3.91 3.06
CA ALA A 87 -14.41 -3.42 2.31
C ALA A 87 -15.72 -4.10 2.72
N LYS A 88 -15.69 -5.43 2.95
CA LYS A 88 -16.86 -6.18 3.42
C LYS A 88 -17.23 -5.81 4.86
N ASN A 89 -16.24 -5.63 5.72
CA ASN A 89 -16.46 -5.29 7.12
C ASN A 89 -17.03 -3.87 7.29
N ILE A 90 -16.56 -2.90 6.50
CA ILE A 90 -17.15 -1.55 6.47
C ILE A 90 -18.64 -1.62 6.08
N VAL A 91 -18.96 -2.41 5.03
CA VAL A 91 -20.36 -2.58 4.61
C VAL A 91 -21.20 -3.28 5.68
N ALA A 92 -20.65 -4.29 6.37
CA ALA A 92 -21.31 -4.98 7.46
C ALA A 92 -21.63 -4.00 8.61
N GLU A 93 -20.65 -3.22 9.05
CA GLU A 93 -20.84 -2.25 10.12
C GLU A 93 -21.88 -1.17 9.77
N LEU A 94 -21.87 -0.66 8.53
CA LEU A 94 -22.88 0.27 8.05
C LEU A 94 -24.31 -0.30 8.03
N ARG A 95 -24.44 -1.65 8.03
CA ARG A 95 -25.71 -2.37 8.11
C ARG A 95 -26.08 -2.79 9.54
N GLY A 96 -25.25 -2.49 10.53
CA GLY A 96 -25.40 -2.97 11.90
C GLY A 96 -25.04 -4.44 12.10
N GLU A 97 -24.29 -5.03 11.17
CA GLU A 97 -23.78 -6.40 11.25
C GLU A 97 -22.37 -6.40 11.85
N GLU A 98 -22.00 -7.48 12.55
CA GLU A 98 -20.65 -7.59 13.12
C GLU A 98 -19.57 -7.84 12.05
N PRO A 99 -18.46 -7.08 12.08
CA PRO A 99 -17.32 -7.32 11.22
C PRO A 99 -16.65 -8.68 11.48
N ILE A 100 -16.20 -9.33 10.41
CA ILE A 100 -15.59 -10.67 10.47
C ILE A 100 -14.06 -10.53 10.50
N GLU A 101 -13.43 -11.32 11.35
CA GLU A 101 -11.97 -11.37 11.47
C GLU A 101 -11.28 -11.79 10.17
N TYR A 102 -10.12 -11.23 9.94
CA TYR A 102 -9.24 -11.61 8.85
C TYR A 102 -8.39 -12.81 9.25
N VAL A 103 -8.56 -13.91 8.52
CA VAL A 103 -7.75 -15.11 8.66
C VAL A 103 -7.21 -15.50 7.29
N HIS A 104 -5.90 -15.65 7.17
CA HIS A 104 -5.29 -16.14 5.95
C HIS A 104 -3.97 -16.84 6.22
N LYS A 105 -3.91 -18.13 5.87
CA LYS A 105 -2.68 -18.89 5.90
C LYS A 105 -1.79 -18.50 4.72
N ASN A 106 -0.55 -18.14 5.01
CA ASN A 106 0.42 -17.73 4.00
C ASN A 106 0.55 -18.81 2.89
N ALA A 107 0.35 -18.39 1.64
CA ALA A 107 0.41 -19.30 0.47
C ALA A 107 1.86 -19.57 0.00
N GLY A 108 2.85 -18.99 0.64
CA GLY A 108 4.26 -19.04 0.26
C GLY A 108 4.78 -17.71 -0.26
N ALA A 109 6.06 -17.69 -0.59
CA ALA A 109 6.76 -16.55 -1.16
C ALA A 109 7.32 -16.91 -2.54
N VAL A 110 7.23 -15.97 -3.46
CA VAL A 110 7.79 -16.12 -4.81
C VAL A 110 8.49 -14.82 -5.21
N ALA A 111 9.68 -14.94 -5.80
CA ALA A 111 10.42 -13.78 -6.30
C ALA A 111 11.11 -14.11 -7.63
N GLY A 112 11.09 -13.11 -8.54
CA GLY A 112 11.87 -13.14 -9.77
C GLY A 112 13.27 -12.55 -9.53
N LEU A 113 14.31 -13.29 -9.90
CA LEU A 113 15.72 -12.89 -9.75
C LEU A 113 16.37 -12.52 -11.09
N GLY A 114 15.57 -12.10 -12.05
CA GLY A 114 16.01 -11.78 -13.38
C GLY A 114 15.40 -12.69 -14.45
N LEU A 115 15.98 -12.69 -15.64
CA LEU A 115 15.48 -13.48 -16.76
C LEU A 115 15.76 -14.98 -16.51
N TYR A 116 14.72 -15.80 -16.63
CA TYR A 116 14.73 -17.27 -16.44
C TYR A 116 15.13 -17.74 -15.04
N ASN A 117 15.22 -16.84 -14.07
CA ASN A 117 15.60 -17.20 -12.71
C ASN A 117 14.61 -16.68 -11.69
N GLY A 118 14.23 -17.52 -10.75
CA GLY A 118 13.31 -17.19 -9.66
C GLY A 118 13.49 -18.12 -8.48
N VAL A 119 12.82 -17.76 -7.39
CA VAL A 119 12.71 -18.58 -6.19
C VAL A 119 11.25 -18.68 -5.77
N PHE A 120 10.85 -19.83 -5.28
CA PHE A 120 9.54 -20.07 -4.69
C PHE A 120 9.74 -20.91 -3.43
N GLN A 121 9.04 -20.55 -2.36
CA GLN A 121 9.04 -21.31 -1.12
C GLN A 121 7.64 -21.35 -0.50
N LYS A 122 7.22 -22.55 -0.11
CA LYS A 122 6.00 -22.77 0.66
C LYS A 122 6.24 -23.85 1.73
N GLY A 123 6.32 -23.44 2.97
CA GLY A 123 6.72 -24.35 4.06
C GLY A 123 8.09 -24.95 3.81
N LYS A 124 8.18 -26.30 3.79
CA LYS A 124 9.42 -27.04 3.50
C LYS A 124 9.72 -27.20 2.00
N PHE A 125 8.74 -26.93 1.13
CA PHE A 125 8.94 -27.02 -0.31
C PHE A 125 9.58 -25.77 -0.85
N ALA A 126 10.72 -25.91 -1.53
CA ALA A 126 11.42 -24.83 -2.20
C ALA A 126 11.74 -25.21 -3.64
N MET A 127 11.63 -24.23 -4.55
CA MET A 127 11.91 -24.36 -5.97
C MET A 127 12.71 -23.15 -6.43
N ARG A 128 13.67 -23.34 -7.33
CA ARG A 128 14.54 -22.27 -7.84
C ARG A 128 14.74 -22.39 -9.35
N GLY A 129 15.28 -21.32 -9.95
CA GLY A 129 15.60 -21.27 -11.38
C GLY A 129 14.38 -21.10 -12.26
N PHE A 130 14.41 -21.67 -13.45
CA PHE A 130 13.39 -21.53 -14.49
C PHE A 130 11.96 -21.92 -14.03
N PRO A 131 11.73 -23.07 -13.36
CA PRO A 131 10.40 -23.42 -12.89
C PRO A 131 9.82 -22.39 -11.90
N ALA A 132 10.62 -21.87 -10.99
CA ALA A 132 10.17 -20.82 -10.06
C ALA A 132 9.88 -19.50 -10.78
N TRP A 133 10.67 -19.18 -11.82
CA TRP A 133 10.44 -18.01 -12.66
C TRP A 133 9.11 -18.12 -13.43
N VAL A 134 8.80 -19.30 -13.99
CA VAL A 134 7.50 -19.55 -14.64
C VAL A 134 6.36 -19.45 -13.64
N ALA A 135 6.49 -20.05 -12.45
CA ALA A 135 5.49 -19.97 -11.39
C ALA A 135 5.24 -18.53 -10.95
N HIS A 136 6.30 -17.72 -10.78
CA HIS A 136 6.20 -16.30 -10.46
C HIS A 136 5.40 -15.53 -11.52
N ARG A 137 5.77 -15.66 -12.79
CA ARG A 137 5.10 -14.97 -13.90
C ARG A 137 3.67 -15.45 -14.07
N GLY A 138 3.44 -16.76 -14.04
CA GLY A 138 2.12 -17.34 -14.15
C GLY A 138 1.17 -16.83 -13.06
N TYR A 139 1.61 -16.83 -11.81
CA TYR A 139 0.82 -16.30 -10.70
C TYR A 139 0.47 -14.83 -10.90
N HIS A 140 1.46 -13.98 -11.16
CA HIS A 140 1.25 -12.54 -11.32
C HIS A 140 0.45 -12.19 -12.58
N GLY A 141 0.70 -12.88 -13.69
CA GLY A 141 -0.07 -12.69 -14.92
C GLY A 141 -1.54 -13.07 -14.75
N LEU A 142 -1.82 -14.21 -14.11
CA LEU A 142 -3.21 -14.63 -13.83
C LEU A 142 -3.91 -13.73 -12.82
N ALA A 143 -3.16 -13.13 -11.89
CA ALA A 143 -3.71 -12.17 -10.91
C ALA A 143 -4.07 -10.80 -11.50
N MET A 144 -3.70 -10.50 -12.75
CA MET A 144 -4.08 -9.24 -13.41
C MET A 144 -5.61 -9.09 -13.47
N PRO A 145 -6.15 -7.88 -13.22
CA PRO A 145 -7.59 -7.70 -13.02
C PRO A 145 -8.43 -7.84 -14.28
N THR A 146 -7.87 -7.59 -15.48
CA THR A 146 -8.61 -7.63 -16.75
C THR A 146 -7.97 -8.54 -17.79
N TRP A 147 -8.79 -9.11 -18.68
CA TRP A 147 -8.31 -9.96 -19.76
C TRP A 147 -7.36 -9.23 -20.72
N GLU A 148 -7.66 -7.98 -21.03
CA GLU A 148 -6.79 -7.15 -21.87
C GLU A 148 -5.38 -7.02 -21.28
N ARG A 149 -5.28 -6.73 -19.97
CA ARG A 149 -3.99 -6.63 -19.28
C ARG A 149 -3.27 -7.98 -19.25
N LYS A 150 -3.99 -9.08 -19.02
CA LYS A 150 -3.41 -10.43 -19.07
C LYS A 150 -2.80 -10.69 -20.44
N LEU A 151 -3.54 -10.48 -21.53
CA LEU A 151 -3.06 -10.71 -22.89
C LEU A 151 -1.84 -9.84 -23.22
N ARG A 152 -1.87 -8.57 -22.86
CA ARG A 152 -0.75 -7.65 -23.08
C ARG A 152 0.51 -8.13 -22.34
N VAL A 153 0.40 -8.42 -21.04
CA VAL A 153 1.54 -8.87 -20.21
C VAL A 153 2.09 -10.22 -20.69
N PHE A 154 1.23 -11.18 -21.02
CA PHE A 154 1.69 -12.46 -21.58
C PHE A 154 2.31 -12.29 -22.96
N GLY A 155 1.78 -11.40 -23.82
CA GLY A 155 2.36 -11.07 -25.11
C GLY A 155 3.76 -10.46 -24.99
N ASP A 156 3.93 -9.46 -24.08
CA ASP A 156 5.21 -8.83 -23.80
C ASP A 156 6.22 -9.85 -23.25
N TRP A 157 5.79 -10.73 -22.37
CA TRP A 157 6.67 -11.79 -21.84
C TRP A 157 7.05 -12.82 -22.88
N THR A 158 6.14 -13.17 -23.78
CA THR A 158 6.42 -14.09 -24.90
C THR A 158 7.38 -13.42 -25.89
N GLY A 159 7.16 -12.15 -26.23
CA GLY A 159 8.11 -11.37 -27.03
C GLY A 159 9.52 -11.33 -26.40
N GLY A 160 9.60 -11.14 -25.09
CA GLY A 160 10.86 -11.15 -24.35
C GLY A 160 11.64 -12.49 -24.37
N PHE A 161 11.02 -13.61 -24.76
CA PHE A 161 11.72 -14.87 -25.00
C PHE A 161 12.57 -14.85 -26.29
N PHE A 162 12.09 -14.12 -27.29
CA PHE A 162 12.73 -14.08 -28.62
C PHE A 162 13.56 -12.82 -28.81
N LEU A 163 13.18 -11.74 -28.15
CA LEU A 163 13.83 -10.45 -28.21
C LEU A 163 14.73 -10.26 -26.98
N ARG A 164 15.88 -9.63 -27.17
CA ARG A 164 16.75 -9.28 -26.04
C ARG A 164 16.00 -8.33 -25.11
N ARG A 165 16.25 -8.49 -23.79
CA ARG A 165 15.70 -7.64 -22.77
C ARG A 165 16.04 -6.18 -23.03
N GLU A 166 15.03 -5.35 -23.15
CA GLU A 166 15.19 -3.91 -23.13
C GLU A 166 15.46 -3.46 -21.68
N ILE A 167 16.61 -2.85 -21.46
CA ILE A 167 17.01 -2.29 -20.17
C ILE A 167 16.57 -0.83 -20.18
N ALA A 168 15.37 -0.55 -19.67
CA ALA A 168 14.96 0.81 -19.39
C ALA A 168 15.71 1.30 -18.14
N SER A 169 16.63 2.25 -18.31
CA SER A 169 17.16 3.01 -17.20
C SER A 169 16.18 4.11 -16.86
N LEU A 170 15.50 3.97 -15.73
CA LEU A 170 14.80 5.12 -15.15
C LEU A 170 15.91 6.08 -14.68
N ALA A 171 16.04 7.24 -15.35
CA ALA A 171 16.88 8.34 -14.89
C ALA A 171 16.24 8.99 -13.64
N LEU A 172 16.03 8.18 -12.62
CA LEU A 172 15.80 8.69 -11.27
C LEU A 172 17.08 9.41 -10.90
N GLY A 173 16.97 10.68 -10.52
CA GLY A 173 18.13 11.51 -10.12
C GLY A 173 19.05 10.71 -9.20
N ARG A 174 20.30 11.12 -9.10
CA ARG A 174 21.31 10.35 -8.39
C ARG A 174 20.74 9.91 -7.03
N PRO A 175 20.68 8.61 -6.70
CA PRO A 175 20.05 8.14 -5.44
C PRO A 175 20.62 8.83 -4.21
N ARG A 176 21.90 9.24 -4.29
CA ARG A 176 22.62 9.98 -3.25
C ARG A 176 22.05 11.38 -3.04
N ASP A 177 21.58 12.04 -4.10
CA ASP A 177 21.04 13.40 -4.03
C ASP A 177 19.66 13.40 -3.33
N ILE A 178 18.84 12.37 -3.58
CA ILE A 178 17.54 12.19 -2.92
C ILE A 178 17.71 11.94 -1.42
N PHE A 179 18.64 11.10 -1.04
CA PHE A 179 18.91 10.82 0.37
C PHE A 179 19.55 12.01 1.09
N GLN A 180 20.46 12.75 0.41
CA GLN A 180 21.04 13.97 0.94
C GLN A 180 20.01 15.08 1.08
N GLU A 181 19.14 15.25 0.08
CA GLU A 181 18.06 16.23 0.12
C GLU A 181 17.06 15.94 1.24
N TYR A 182 16.75 14.65 1.47
CA TYR A 182 15.90 14.23 2.58
C TYR A 182 16.57 14.43 3.94
N ALA A 183 17.87 14.17 4.04
CA ALA A 183 18.66 14.38 5.25
C ALA A 183 18.86 15.88 5.57
N LEU A 184 18.93 16.73 4.54
CA LEU A 184 19.10 18.17 4.66
C LEU A 184 17.77 18.94 4.80
N ARG A 185 16.61 18.27 4.57
CA ARG A 185 15.32 18.90 4.87
C ARG A 185 15.30 19.26 6.35
N PRO A 186 15.13 20.54 6.71
CA PRO A 186 14.95 20.93 8.10
C PRO A 186 13.83 20.06 8.65
N LYS A 187 14.10 19.32 9.72
CA LYS A 187 13.02 18.63 10.46
C LYS A 187 11.95 19.69 10.65
N ALA A 188 10.77 19.47 10.06
CA ALA A 188 9.66 20.39 10.24
C ALA A 188 9.62 20.64 11.75
N ARG A 189 9.87 21.87 12.17
CA ARG A 189 9.73 22.25 13.56
C ARG A 189 8.31 21.84 13.89
N THR A 190 8.16 20.81 14.68
CA THR A 190 6.90 20.52 15.35
C THR A 190 6.58 21.81 16.05
N ARG A 191 5.64 22.58 15.52
CA ARG A 191 5.05 23.69 16.22
C ARG A 191 4.45 23.04 17.44
N VAL A 192 5.16 23.10 18.54
CA VAL A 192 4.58 22.84 19.85
C VAL A 192 3.52 23.90 19.94
N GLU A 193 2.26 23.53 19.73
CA GLU A 193 1.15 24.36 20.10
C GLU A 193 1.29 24.54 21.61
N GLU A 194 1.73 25.74 22.00
CA GLU A 194 1.59 26.15 23.38
C GLU A 194 0.11 25.96 23.77
N PRO A 195 -0.15 25.31 24.89
CA PRO A 195 -1.54 25.18 25.35
C PRO A 195 -2.13 26.62 25.41
N PRO A 196 -3.37 26.82 24.95
CA PRO A 196 -3.99 28.13 24.96
C PRO A 196 -3.96 28.65 26.41
N ALA A 197 -3.46 29.87 26.56
CA ALA A 197 -3.44 30.56 27.84
C ALA A 197 -4.85 30.53 28.45
N GLU A 198 -4.99 30.02 29.66
CA GLU A 198 -6.25 30.03 30.41
C GLU A 198 -6.79 31.48 30.44
N GLY A 199 -7.91 31.72 29.77
CA GLY A 199 -8.60 33.01 29.83
C GLY A 199 -9.00 33.62 28.49
N ALA A 200 -8.71 33.06 27.34
CA ALA A 200 -9.12 33.61 26.05
C ALA A 200 -10.53 33.11 25.66
N THR A 201 -11.51 34.02 25.70
CA THR A 201 -12.86 33.82 25.17
C THR A 201 -12.78 33.55 23.66
N PRO A 202 -13.39 32.49 23.12
CA PRO A 202 -13.30 32.20 21.68
C PRO A 202 -14.07 33.25 20.89
N ALA A 203 -13.39 33.86 19.90
CA ALA A 203 -14.02 34.75 18.94
C ALA A 203 -15.00 33.96 18.04
N PRO A 204 -16.13 34.55 17.61
CA PRO A 204 -17.12 33.86 16.81
C PRO A 204 -16.54 33.44 15.44
N VAL A 205 -16.68 32.19 15.12
CA VAL A 205 -16.30 31.61 13.81
C VAL A 205 -17.19 32.21 12.73
N ALA A 206 -16.61 33.00 11.82
CA ALA A 206 -17.31 33.47 10.63
C ALA A 206 -17.58 32.29 9.71
N VAL A 207 -18.84 31.95 9.50
CA VAL A 207 -19.29 30.94 8.54
C VAL A 207 -19.17 31.55 7.15
N GLU A 208 -18.13 31.16 6.40
CA GLU A 208 -18.05 31.47 4.97
C GLU A 208 -19.14 30.69 4.22
N THR A 209 -20.19 31.39 3.80
CA THR A 209 -21.20 30.86 2.87
C THR A 209 -20.56 30.64 1.49
N LYS A 210 -20.38 29.38 1.11
CA LYS A 210 -19.97 28.99 -0.23
C LYS A 210 -20.94 29.54 -1.28
N ALA A 211 -20.43 30.36 -2.19
CA ALA A 211 -21.16 30.87 -3.33
C ALA A 211 -21.67 29.72 -4.21
N THR A 212 -22.95 29.79 -4.55
CA THR A 212 -23.67 28.88 -5.46
C THR A 212 -23.06 28.92 -6.85
N PRO A 213 -22.76 27.79 -7.51
CA PRO A 213 -22.24 27.82 -8.88
C PRO A 213 -23.31 28.29 -9.89
N LYS A 214 -22.93 29.22 -10.77
CA LYS A 214 -23.77 29.72 -11.88
C LYS A 214 -24.15 28.57 -12.83
N PRO A 215 -25.42 28.54 -13.34
CA PRO A 215 -25.83 27.53 -14.28
C PRO A 215 -25.13 27.66 -15.62
N ARG A 216 -24.64 26.53 -16.13
CA ARG A 216 -23.95 26.38 -17.39
C ARG A 216 -24.92 26.61 -18.55
N ALA A 217 -24.63 27.56 -19.44
CA ALA A 217 -25.43 27.85 -20.65
C ALA A 217 -25.57 26.61 -21.52
N LYS A 218 -26.80 26.32 -21.97
CA LYS A 218 -27.13 25.24 -22.90
C LYS A 218 -26.53 25.52 -24.27
N ALA A 219 -25.72 24.61 -24.80
CA ALA A 219 -25.21 24.63 -26.16
C ALA A 219 -26.38 24.49 -27.16
N LYS A 220 -26.42 25.37 -28.18
CA LYS A 220 -27.37 25.31 -29.31
C LYS A 220 -27.08 24.06 -30.17
N PRO A 221 -28.12 23.39 -30.68
CA PRO A 221 -27.93 22.30 -31.63
C PRO A 221 -27.45 22.79 -32.96
N LYS A 222 -26.46 22.08 -33.51
CA LYS A 222 -25.90 22.33 -34.87
C LYS A 222 -26.86 21.80 -35.93
N ALA A 223 -27.30 22.66 -36.82
CA ALA A 223 -28.19 22.32 -37.93
C ALA A 223 -27.55 21.28 -38.85
N ALA A 224 -28.38 20.30 -39.28
CA ALA A 224 -28.00 19.32 -40.27
C ALA A 224 -27.91 20.00 -41.65
N ALA A 225 -26.81 19.76 -42.35
CA ALA A 225 -26.70 20.13 -43.78
C ALA A 225 -27.29 19.01 -44.60
N THR A 226 -28.32 19.34 -45.36
CA THR A 226 -28.89 18.54 -46.43
C THR A 226 -27.96 18.66 -47.65
N THR A 227 -27.56 17.54 -48.21
CA THR A 227 -26.89 17.50 -49.53
C THR A 227 -27.82 16.84 -50.53
N GLU A 228 -28.10 17.54 -51.58
CA GLU A 228 -28.56 16.99 -52.84
C GLU A 228 -27.50 16.11 -53.48
#